data_29dfc519331db4ce6dba46dae4c84a20
#
_entry.id   29dfc519331db4ce6dba46dae4c84a20
#
_cell.length_a   1.000
_cell.length_b   1.000
_cell.length_c   1.000
_cell.angle_alpha   90.00
_cell.angle_beta   90.00
_cell.angle_gamma   90.00
#
_symmetry.space_group_name_H-M   'P 1'
#
loop_
_entity.id
_entity.type
_entity.pdbx_description
1 polymer ?
#
loop_
_entity_poly.entity_id
_entity_poly.type
_entity_poly.pdbx_seq_one_letter_code
_entity_poly.pdbx_strand_id
1 'polypeptide(L)'
;ICFYNLFIFFIQKDSIFAVMEKFEVHILGCGSALPTTRHFASSQVVNIREKLFMIDCGEGAQLQLRRSKLKFTRLNHIFISHLHGDHCFGLMGLISTFGLVGRTATLHIHCHADLERILTPQLEYFCKGMAYNVEFHLINPTKAEVVYEDRSVTVSSIPLRHRIPTCGFLFAEKPTPNHI
;
A
#
# COMPACT_ATOMS: atom_id res chain seq x y z
N ILE A 1 -5.95 20.15 -15.82
CA ILE A 1 -6.02 18.79 -16.41
C ILE A 1 -5.39 17.89 -15.35
N CYS A 2 -6.25 17.15 -14.64
CA CYS A 2 -5.84 16.26 -13.55
C CYS A 2 -5.38 14.96 -14.21
N PHE A 3 -4.07 14.74 -14.33
CA PHE A 3 -3.54 13.44 -14.70
C PHE A 3 -3.64 12.57 -13.45
N TYR A 4 -4.61 11.65 -13.43
CA TYR A 4 -4.72 10.60 -12.42
C TYR A 4 -3.57 9.62 -12.64
N ASN A 5 -2.52 9.72 -11.83
CA ASN A 5 -1.47 8.72 -11.78
C ASN A 5 -1.94 7.51 -10.96
N LEU A 6 -2.98 6.81 -11.44
CA LEU A 6 -3.37 5.53 -10.87
C LEU A 6 -2.48 4.45 -11.51
N PHE A 7 -1.34 4.15 -10.90
CA PHE A 7 -0.36 3.19 -11.39
C PHE A 7 -0.63 1.77 -10.87
N ILE A 8 -1.91 1.35 -10.90
CA ILE A 8 -2.32 0.02 -10.46
C ILE A 8 -2.81 -0.74 -11.69
N PHE A 9 -2.20 -1.89 -11.95
CA PHE A 9 -2.65 -2.82 -12.97
C PHE A 9 -3.21 -4.08 -12.32
N PHE A 10 -4.33 -4.58 -12.83
CA PHE A 10 -5.00 -5.76 -12.29
C PHE A 10 -5.08 -6.83 -13.37
N ILE A 11 -4.78 -8.07 -13.00
CA ILE A 11 -5.08 -9.24 -13.79
C ILE A 11 -5.90 -10.18 -12.91
N GLN A 12 -7.17 -10.34 -13.25
CA GLN A 12 -8.05 -11.35 -12.68
C GLN A 12 -8.15 -12.51 -13.69
N LYS A 13 -7.95 -13.73 -13.24
CA LYS A 13 -8.18 -14.92 -14.07
C LYS A 13 -9.59 -15.43 -13.83
N ASP A 14 -10.42 -15.49 -14.86
CA ASP A 14 -11.74 -16.09 -14.81
C ASP A 14 -11.64 -17.58 -14.50
N SER A 15 -12.28 -18.02 -13.41
CA SER A 15 -12.50 -19.42 -13.11
C SER A 15 -14.00 -19.71 -13.10
N ILE A 16 -14.43 -20.67 -13.90
CA ILE A 16 -15.82 -20.96 -14.24
C ILE A 16 -16.67 -21.50 -13.07
N PHE A 17 -16.07 -21.81 -11.90
CA PHE A 17 -16.76 -22.35 -10.70
C PHE A 17 -16.16 -21.90 -9.38
N ALA A 18 -15.73 -20.66 -9.22
CA ALA A 18 -15.26 -20.17 -7.94
C ALA A 18 -16.37 -19.41 -7.20
N VAL A 19 -16.55 -19.70 -5.92
CA VAL A 19 -17.10 -18.73 -4.95
C VAL A 19 -16.41 -17.40 -5.28
N MET A 20 -17.16 -16.35 -5.62
CA MET A 20 -16.60 -15.04 -5.97
C MET A 20 -15.79 -14.52 -4.78
N GLU A 21 -14.49 -14.80 -4.80
CA GLU A 21 -13.57 -14.24 -3.82
C GLU A 21 -13.39 -12.76 -4.12
N LYS A 22 -13.35 -11.95 -3.07
CA LYS A 22 -13.30 -10.49 -3.21
C LYS A 22 -11.98 -10.05 -3.86
N PHE A 23 -12.10 -9.32 -4.95
CA PHE A 23 -11.06 -8.52 -5.55
C PHE A 23 -11.59 -7.10 -5.72
N GLU A 24 -11.30 -6.23 -4.77
CA GLU A 24 -11.86 -4.88 -4.68
C GLU A 24 -10.75 -3.83 -4.61
N VAL A 25 -11.01 -2.65 -5.14
CA VAL A 25 -10.13 -1.48 -4.99
C VAL A 25 -10.91 -0.37 -4.28
N HIS A 26 -10.37 0.11 -3.19
CA HIS A 26 -10.91 1.22 -2.43
C HIS A 26 -10.01 2.44 -2.64
N ILE A 27 -10.53 3.48 -3.27
CA ILE A 27 -9.82 4.75 -3.44
C ILE A 27 -10.03 5.59 -2.18
N LEU A 28 -9.00 5.74 -1.38
CA LEU A 28 -9.01 6.55 -0.16
C LEU A 28 -8.66 8.01 -0.45
N GLY A 29 -7.82 8.24 -1.45
CA GLY A 29 -7.42 9.54 -1.94
C GLY A 29 -6.86 9.45 -3.36
N CYS A 30 -7.13 10.49 -4.16
CA CYS A 30 -6.69 10.60 -5.55
C CYS A 30 -6.23 12.03 -5.89
N GLY A 31 -6.05 12.89 -4.90
CA GLY A 31 -5.49 14.22 -5.07
C GLY A 31 -3.99 14.15 -5.39
N SER A 32 -3.52 15.07 -6.24
CA SER A 32 -2.09 15.24 -6.52
C SER A 32 -1.54 16.43 -5.72
N ALA A 33 -0.26 16.44 -5.48
CA ALA A 33 0.61 17.43 -4.83
C ALA A 33 -0.04 18.47 -3.89
N LEU A 34 -1.03 19.25 -4.39
CA LEU A 34 -1.69 20.29 -3.61
C LEU A 34 -2.88 19.72 -2.83
N PRO A 35 -2.85 19.72 -1.48
CA PRO A 35 -4.00 19.34 -0.68
C PRO A 35 -5.23 20.19 -0.97
N THR A 36 -6.40 19.58 -1.07
CA THR A 36 -7.66 20.28 -1.25
C THR A 36 -8.67 19.88 -0.17
N THR A 37 -9.70 20.70 0.04
CA THR A 37 -10.76 20.37 1.00
C THR A 37 -11.69 19.24 0.54
N ARG A 38 -11.61 18.84 -0.73
CA ARG A 38 -12.50 17.86 -1.35
C ARG A 38 -11.83 16.51 -1.63
N HIS A 39 -10.52 16.50 -1.86
CA HIS A 39 -9.78 15.30 -2.25
C HIS A 39 -8.57 15.12 -1.35
N PHE A 40 -8.42 13.92 -0.82
CA PHE A 40 -7.24 13.51 -0.06
C PHE A 40 -6.11 13.13 -1.00
N ALA A 41 -4.89 13.20 -0.50
CA ALA A 41 -3.67 12.80 -1.20
C ALA A 41 -3.69 11.31 -1.58
N SER A 42 -2.82 10.90 -2.50
CA SER A 42 -2.80 9.55 -3.08
C SER A 42 -2.78 8.44 -2.02
N SER A 43 -3.80 7.60 -2.04
CA SER A 43 -3.86 6.38 -1.24
C SER A 43 -4.95 5.45 -1.75
N GLN A 44 -4.62 4.19 -1.98
CA GLN A 44 -5.57 3.16 -2.41
C GLN A 44 -5.40 1.90 -1.56
N VAL A 45 -6.47 1.12 -1.40
CA VAL A 45 -6.40 -0.19 -0.76
C VAL A 45 -6.97 -1.24 -1.71
N VAL A 46 -6.17 -2.24 -2.02
CA VAL A 46 -6.58 -3.43 -2.75
C VAL A 46 -6.96 -4.51 -1.73
N ASN A 47 -8.16 -5.07 -1.87
CA ASN A 47 -8.65 -6.19 -1.09
C ASN A 47 -8.66 -7.43 -1.97
N ILE A 48 -7.78 -8.38 -1.69
CA ILE A 48 -7.72 -9.67 -2.37
C ILE A 48 -7.96 -10.76 -1.33
N ARG A 49 -9.09 -11.46 -1.44
CA ARG A 49 -9.46 -12.54 -0.53
C ARG A 49 -9.35 -12.13 0.94
N GLU A 50 -9.89 -10.96 1.26
CA GLU A 50 -9.88 -10.37 2.60
C GLU A 50 -8.47 -9.97 3.13
N LYS A 51 -7.42 -10.02 2.33
CA LYS A 51 -6.11 -9.41 2.61
C LYS A 51 -6.09 -8.01 2.04
N LEU A 52 -5.65 -7.05 2.84
CA LEU A 52 -5.57 -5.66 2.44
C LEU A 52 -4.12 -5.27 2.12
N PHE A 53 -3.96 -4.65 0.97
CA PHE A 53 -2.69 -4.09 0.48
C PHE A 53 -2.91 -2.60 0.21
N MET A 54 -2.12 -1.73 0.84
CA MET A 54 -2.22 -0.30 0.59
C MET A 54 -1.18 0.12 -0.46
N ILE A 55 -1.58 0.96 -1.39
CA ILE A 55 -0.70 1.60 -2.36
C ILE A 55 -0.73 3.09 -2.09
N ASP A 56 0.44 3.65 -1.81
CA ASP A 56 0.68 4.99 -1.31
C ASP A 56 -0.08 5.31 -0.01
N CYS A 57 0.45 6.21 0.76
CA CYS A 57 -0.10 6.64 2.03
C CYS A 57 0.11 8.16 2.16
N GLY A 58 -0.60 8.93 1.38
CA GLY A 58 -0.58 10.38 1.44
C GLY A 58 -1.25 10.91 2.69
N GLU A 59 -1.14 12.21 2.90
CA GLU A 59 -1.74 12.88 4.06
C GLU A 59 -3.26 12.64 4.12
N GLY A 60 -3.75 12.28 5.31
CA GLY A 60 -5.17 11.96 5.53
C GLY A 60 -5.58 10.51 5.21
N ALA A 61 -4.70 9.69 4.64
CA ALA A 61 -4.98 8.27 4.35
C ALA A 61 -5.47 7.51 5.60
N GLN A 62 -4.91 7.79 6.77
CA GLN A 62 -5.32 7.24 8.06
C GLN A 62 -6.81 7.49 8.37
N LEU A 63 -7.31 8.70 8.15
CA LEU A 63 -8.72 9.06 8.39
C LEU A 63 -9.63 8.40 7.38
N GLN A 64 -9.21 8.37 6.12
CA GLN A 64 -9.98 7.75 5.04
C GLN A 64 -10.06 6.23 5.21
N LEU A 65 -8.99 5.58 5.65
CA LEU A 65 -8.99 4.16 5.99
C LEU A 65 -9.98 3.85 7.13
N ARG A 66 -10.08 4.71 8.13
CA ARG A 66 -11.10 4.60 9.20
C ARG A 66 -12.52 4.79 8.68
N ARG A 67 -12.73 5.78 7.79
CA ARG A 67 -14.05 6.05 7.17
C ARG A 67 -14.51 4.92 6.27
N SER A 68 -13.60 4.25 5.58
CA SER A 68 -13.90 3.12 4.68
C SER A 68 -14.39 1.86 5.42
N LYS A 69 -14.27 1.81 6.75
CA LYS A 69 -14.61 0.65 7.60
C LYS A 69 -13.81 -0.62 7.28
N LEU A 70 -12.72 -0.49 6.52
CA LEU A 70 -11.80 -1.60 6.29
C LEU A 70 -11.11 -2.00 7.59
N LYS A 71 -10.90 -3.32 7.77
CA LYS A 71 -10.30 -3.85 9.00
C LYS A 71 -8.79 -3.60 9.03
N PHE A 72 -8.32 -2.68 9.85
CA PHE A 72 -6.88 -2.36 10.02
C PHE A 72 -6.00 -3.58 10.23
N THR A 73 -6.49 -4.57 10.98
CA THR A 73 -5.74 -5.79 11.31
C THR A 73 -5.41 -6.65 10.10
N ARG A 74 -6.07 -6.42 8.95
CA ARG A 74 -5.82 -7.14 7.68
C ARG A 74 -4.87 -6.40 6.75
N LEU A 75 -4.50 -5.16 7.07
CA LEU A 75 -3.54 -4.36 6.31
C LEU A 75 -2.13 -4.61 6.85
N ASN A 76 -1.40 -5.50 6.20
CA ASN A 76 -0.04 -5.86 6.61
C ASN A 76 1.03 -5.36 5.64
N HIS A 77 0.67 -4.95 4.43
CA HIS A 77 1.61 -4.53 3.41
C HIS A 77 1.22 -3.16 2.85
N ILE A 78 2.18 -2.24 2.79
CA ILE A 78 2.09 -0.92 2.18
C ILE A 78 3.15 -0.83 1.09
N PHE A 79 2.77 -0.41 -0.10
CA PHE A 79 3.63 -0.24 -1.27
C PHE A 79 3.70 1.25 -1.60
N ILE A 80 4.90 1.83 -1.60
CA ILE A 80 5.10 3.26 -1.89
C ILE A 80 5.70 3.39 -3.29
N SER A 81 4.96 4.03 -4.16
CA SER A 81 5.32 4.19 -5.57
C SER A 81 6.53 5.11 -5.77
N HIS A 82 6.60 6.20 -5.03
CA HIS A 82 7.69 7.18 -5.03
C HIS A 82 7.60 8.13 -3.82
N LEU A 83 8.63 8.98 -3.66
CA LEU A 83 8.80 9.79 -2.44
C LEU A 83 8.38 11.26 -2.59
N HIS A 84 7.34 11.57 -3.38
CA HIS A 84 6.65 12.84 -3.20
C HIS A 84 5.75 12.78 -1.96
N GLY A 85 5.61 13.91 -1.26
CA GLY A 85 4.93 13.95 0.03
C GLY A 85 3.47 13.50 -0.02
N ASP A 86 2.77 13.82 -1.10
CA ASP A 86 1.39 13.39 -1.36
C ASP A 86 1.23 11.87 -1.53
N HIS A 87 2.33 11.10 -1.56
CA HIS A 87 2.32 9.64 -1.61
C HIS A 87 2.81 8.96 -0.32
N CYS A 88 3.46 9.69 0.61
CA CYS A 88 4.07 9.06 1.79
C CYS A 88 3.90 9.81 3.13
N PHE A 89 3.48 11.07 3.15
CA PHE A 89 3.41 11.84 4.40
C PHE A 89 2.38 11.33 5.41
N GLY A 90 1.43 10.50 5.01
CA GLY A 90 0.48 9.85 5.91
C GLY A 90 1.04 8.68 6.71
N LEU A 91 2.22 8.15 6.34
CA LEU A 91 2.77 6.93 6.94
C LEU A 91 2.97 7.02 8.44
N MET A 92 3.62 8.09 8.94
CA MET A 92 3.89 8.23 10.36
C MET A 92 2.59 8.24 11.20
N GLY A 93 1.57 8.96 10.73
CA GLY A 93 0.27 8.99 11.37
C GLY A 93 -0.42 7.63 11.38
N LEU A 94 -0.35 6.90 10.26
CA LEU A 94 -0.93 5.55 10.15
C LEU A 94 -0.21 4.55 11.05
N ILE A 95 1.12 4.53 11.04
CA ILE A 95 1.96 3.64 11.87
C ILE A 95 1.67 3.89 13.35
N SER A 96 1.68 5.15 13.80
CA SER A 96 1.34 5.51 15.17
C SER A 96 -0.07 5.05 15.57
N THR A 97 -1.06 5.24 14.69
CA THR A 97 -2.43 4.78 14.93
C THR A 97 -2.52 3.26 15.07
N PHE A 98 -1.79 2.50 14.27
CA PHE A 98 -1.75 1.05 14.41
C PHE A 98 -1.25 0.61 15.80
N GLY A 99 -0.25 1.31 16.34
CA GLY A 99 0.20 1.10 17.73
C GLY A 99 -0.90 1.39 18.76
N LEU A 100 -1.60 2.52 18.62
CA LEU A 100 -2.67 2.93 19.52
C LEU A 100 -3.89 1.99 19.51
N VAL A 101 -4.18 1.34 18.38
CA VAL A 101 -5.29 0.36 18.29
C VAL A 101 -4.85 -1.06 18.63
N GLY A 102 -3.65 -1.24 19.17
CA GLY A 102 -3.18 -2.53 19.69
C GLY A 102 -2.72 -3.53 18.63
N ARG A 103 -2.16 -3.04 17.50
CA ARG A 103 -1.56 -3.92 16.50
C ARG A 103 -0.39 -4.70 17.10
N THR A 104 -0.31 -6.00 16.81
CA THR A 104 0.82 -6.87 17.18
C THR A 104 1.51 -7.50 15.96
N ALA A 105 0.82 -7.58 14.82
CA ALA A 105 1.39 -8.14 13.58
C ALA A 105 2.36 -7.14 12.94
N THR A 106 3.47 -7.62 12.40
CA THR A 106 4.44 -6.83 11.63
C THR A 106 3.77 -6.07 10.50
N LEU A 107 4.18 -4.83 10.28
CA LEU A 107 3.81 -4.02 9.12
C LEU A 107 4.98 -3.99 8.15
N HIS A 108 4.74 -4.44 6.92
CA HIS A 108 5.73 -4.48 5.86
C HIS A 108 5.55 -3.28 4.93
N ILE A 109 6.62 -2.50 4.73
CA ILE A 109 6.64 -1.32 3.85
C ILE A 109 7.57 -1.60 2.68
N HIS A 110 7.01 -1.74 1.50
CA HIS A 110 7.74 -1.95 0.26
C HIS A 110 8.00 -0.58 -0.39
N CYS A 111 9.27 -0.16 -0.46
CA CYS A 111 9.59 1.22 -0.81
C CYS A 111 11.03 1.40 -1.34
N HIS A 112 11.31 2.58 -1.87
CA HIS A 112 12.68 3.02 -2.15
C HIS A 112 13.50 3.17 -0.86
N ALA A 113 14.81 2.86 -0.91
CA ALA A 113 15.73 2.88 0.23
C ALA A 113 15.76 4.23 0.99
N ASP A 114 15.55 5.33 0.30
CA ASP A 114 15.52 6.65 0.96
C ASP A 114 14.37 6.78 1.95
N LEU A 115 13.24 6.09 1.76
CA LEU A 115 12.13 6.14 2.71
C LEU A 115 12.48 5.48 4.05
N GLU A 116 13.13 4.32 4.01
CA GLU A 116 13.64 3.66 5.22
C GLU A 116 14.58 4.60 5.99
N ARG A 117 15.55 5.21 5.29
CA ARG A 117 16.50 6.16 5.89
C ARG A 117 15.81 7.36 6.54
N ILE A 118 14.71 7.85 5.96
CA ILE A 118 13.95 8.98 6.48
C ILE A 118 13.06 8.57 7.66
N LEU A 119 12.38 7.42 7.57
CA LEU A 119 11.40 7.01 8.57
C LEU A 119 12.03 6.37 9.81
N THR A 120 13.12 5.63 9.69
CA THR A 120 13.74 4.91 10.80
C THR A 120 13.98 5.81 12.03
N PRO A 121 14.67 6.96 11.93
CA PRO A 121 14.88 7.82 13.11
C PRO A 121 13.57 8.40 13.68
N GLN A 122 12.55 8.60 12.85
CA GLN A 122 11.24 9.06 13.31
C GLN A 122 10.52 7.95 14.08
N LEU A 123 10.58 6.70 13.61
CA LEU A 123 10.01 5.54 14.29
C LEU A 123 10.70 5.30 15.63
N GLU A 124 12.02 5.40 15.69
CA GLU A 124 12.80 5.28 16.93
C GLU A 124 12.40 6.35 17.97
N TYR A 125 12.08 7.54 17.53
CA TYR A 125 11.71 8.65 18.41
C TYR A 125 10.23 8.61 18.81
N PHE A 126 9.32 8.57 17.84
CA PHE A 126 7.88 8.73 18.10
C PHE A 126 7.14 7.43 18.40
N CYS A 127 7.69 6.29 17.99
CA CYS A 127 7.02 5.00 18.05
C CYS A 127 7.74 4.00 18.98
N LYS A 128 8.60 4.49 19.84
CA LYS A 128 9.34 3.66 20.82
C LYS A 128 8.38 2.87 21.70
N GLY A 129 8.57 1.56 21.76
CA GLY A 129 7.76 0.67 22.62
C GLY A 129 6.42 0.23 22.00
N MET A 130 6.22 0.43 20.71
CA MET A 130 5.10 -0.23 19.99
C MET A 130 5.16 -1.75 20.14
N ALA A 131 3.99 -2.39 20.21
CA ALA A 131 3.85 -3.83 20.35
C ALA A 131 4.07 -4.61 19.02
N TYR A 132 4.46 -3.94 17.94
CA TYR A 132 4.68 -4.54 16.63
C TYR A 132 5.89 -3.93 15.93
N ASN A 133 6.42 -4.66 14.95
CA ASN A 133 7.56 -4.25 14.15
C ASN A 133 7.12 -3.61 12.83
N VAL A 134 7.91 -2.65 12.35
CA VAL A 134 7.86 -2.13 10.97
C VAL A 134 9.08 -2.68 10.23
N GLU A 135 8.84 -3.37 9.13
CA GLU A 135 9.90 -3.94 8.28
C GLU A 135 9.88 -3.27 6.91
N PHE A 136 11.06 -2.83 6.46
CA PHE A 136 11.23 -2.22 5.15
C PHE A 136 11.71 -3.27 4.14
N HIS A 137 11.05 -3.34 2.99
CA HIS A 137 11.41 -4.16 1.84
C HIS A 137 11.79 -3.24 0.69
N LEU A 138 13.08 -3.20 0.39
CA LEU A 138 13.61 -2.24 -0.59
C LEU A 138 13.27 -2.65 -2.01
N ILE A 139 12.65 -1.73 -2.75
CA ILE A 139 12.31 -1.88 -4.17
C ILE A 139 13.33 -1.09 -5.01
N ASN A 140 13.76 -1.70 -6.11
CA ASN A 140 14.45 -0.98 -7.16
C ASN A 140 13.44 -0.41 -8.17
N PRO A 141 13.14 0.90 -8.16
CA PRO A 141 12.11 1.47 -9.04
C PRO A 141 12.49 1.47 -10.52
N THR A 142 13.72 1.10 -10.87
CA THR A 142 14.19 1.03 -12.26
C THR A 142 14.07 -0.37 -12.88
N LYS A 143 13.65 -1.36 -12.09
CA LYS A 143 13.49 -2.75 -12.53
C LYS A 143 12.05 -3.21 -12.38
N ALA A 144 11.60 -4.02 -13.34
CA ALA A 144 10.38 -4.80 -13.19
C ALA A 144 10.74 -6.11 -12.48
N GLU A 145 10.26 -6.27 -11.25
CA GLU A 145 10.57 -7.46 -10.43
C GLU A 145 9.40 -7.79 -9.50
N VAL A 146 9.32 -9.03 -9.05
CA VAL A 146 8.36 -9.44 -8.01
C VAL A 146 8.84 -8.88 -6.68
N VAL A 147 8.02 -8.01 -6.07
CA VAL A 147 8.33 -7.37 -4.79
C VAL A 147 7.60 -8.00 -3.61
N TYR A 148 6.54 -8.76 -3.88
CA TYR A 148 5.83 -9.55 -2.89
C TYR A 148 5.11 -10.73 -3.55
N GLU A 149 5.08 -11.86 -2.87
CA GLU A 149 4.35 -13.04 -3.32
C GLU A 149 3.85 -13.86 -2.13
N ASP A 150 2.60 -14.34 -2.23
CA ASP A 150 2.04 -15.34 -1.32
C ASP A 150 1.17 -16.38 -2.08
N ARG A 151 0.34 -17.13 -1.36
CA ARG A 151 -0.54 -18.14 -1.97
C ARG A 151 -1.65 -17.53 -2.84
N SER A 152 -2.00 -16.28 -2.62
CA SER A 152 -3.17 -15.62 -3.22
C SER A 152 -2.82 -14.62 -4.29
N VAL A 153 -1.66 -13.98 -4.19
CA VAL A 153 -1.27 -12.84 -5.03
C VAL A 153 0.22 -12.79 -5.28
N THR A 154 0.59 -12.30 -6.45
CA THR A 154 1.93 -11.82 -6.78
C THR A 154 1.84 -10.32 -7.01
N VAL A 155 2.74 -9.54 -6.41
CA VAL A 155 2.87 -8.10 -6.66
C VAL A 155 4.20 -7.83 -7.32
N SER A 156 4.16 -7.19 -8.49
CA SER A 156 5.37 -6.82 -9.24
C SER A 156 5.49 -5.30 -9.35
N SER A 157 6.71 -4.78 -9.24
CA SER A 157 7.01 -3.39 -9.57
C SER A 157 7.11 -3.21 -11.08
N ILE A 158 6.70 -2.03 -11.57
CA ILE A 158 6.77 -1.62 -12.98
C ILE A 158 7.45 -0.25 -13.02
N PRO A 159 8.65 -0.11 -13.63
CA PRO A 159 9.31 1.18 -13.76
C PRO A 159 8.44 2.20 -14.50
N LEU A 160 8.39 3.42 -13.98
CA LEU A 160 7.61 4.50 -14.56
C LEU A 160 8.48 5.73 -14.80
N ARG A 161 8.14 6.50 -15.83
CA ARG A 161 8.84 7.75 -16.14
C ARG A 161 8.28 8.89 -15.31
N HIS A 162 9.08 9.37 -14.36
CA HIS A 162 8.74 10.51 -13.50
C HIS A 162 10.01 11.33 -13.21
N ARG A 163 9.88 12.49 -12.50
CA ARG A 163 11.03 13.36 -12.15
C ARG A 163 11.95 12.76 -11.10
N ILE A 164 11.41 11.86 -10.27
CA ILE A 164 12.16 11.08 -9.27
C ILE A 164 11.94 9.59 -9.52
N PRO A 165 12.80 8.71 -8.97
CA PRO A 165 12.63 7.27 -9.11
C PRO A 165 11.23 6.83 -8.70
N THR A 166 10.50 6.19 -9.62
CA THR A 166 9.07 5.87 -9.47
C THR A 166 8.77 4.52 -10.08
N CYS A 167 7.94 3.73 -9.41
CA CYS A 167 7.36 2.51 -9.96
C CYS A 167 5.83 2.48 -9.75
N GLY A 168 5.13 1.75 -10.60
CA GLY A 168 3.78 1.29 -10.36
C GLY A 168 3.78 -0.13 -9.81
N PHE A 169 2.59 -0.67 -9.49
CA PHE A 169 2.43 -2.03 -8.96
C PHE A 169 1.39 -2.80 -9.76
N LEU A 170 1.76 -4.02 -10.15
CA LEU A 170 0.88 -5.00 -10.77
C LEU A 170 0.49 -6.03 -9.72
N PHE A 171 -0.79 -6.09 -9.39
CA PHE A 171 -1.38 -7.12 -8.54
C PHE A 171 -1.98 -8.21 -9.41
N ALA A 172 -1.43 -9.41 -9.34
CA ALA A 172 -1.91 -10.58 -10.08
C ALA A 172 -2.43 -11.63 -9.09
N GLU A 173 -3.74 -11.90 -9.13
CA GLU A 173 -4.34 -12.95 -8.32
C GLU A 173 -3.89 -14.34 -8.82
N LYS A 174 -3.54 -15.20 -7.87
CA LYS A 174 -3.21 -16.61 -8.17
C LYS A 174 -4.46 -17.49 -8.20
N PRO A 175 -4.49 -18.51 -9.08
CA PRO A 175 -5.58 -19.49 -9.07
C PRO A 175 -5.76 -20.13 -7.69
N THR A 176 -7.02 -20.29 -7.25
CA THR A 176 -7.32 -21.11 -6.08
C THR A 176 -7.12 -22.59 -6.45
N PRO A 177 -6.41 -23.39 -5.65
CA PRO A 177 -6.36 -24.83 -5.87
C PRO A 177 -7.79 -25.39 -5.81
N ASN A 178 -8.20 -26.10 -6.86
CA ASN A 178 -9.47 -26.82 -6.83
C ASN A 178 -9.40 -27.86 -5.73
N HIS A 179 -10.28 -27.78 -4.73
CA HIS A 179 -10.54 -28.90 -3.83
C HIS A 179 -11.29 -29.95 -4.66
N ILE A 180 -10.57 -31.01 -5.03
CA ILE A 180 -11.15 -32.25 -5.61
C ILE A 180 -11.73 -33.07 -4.45
#